data_8170369340038c66d7b16587f9f1863d
#
_entry.id   8170369340038c66d7b16587f9f1863d
#
_cell.length_a   1.000
_cell.length_b   1.000
_cell.length_c   1.000
_cell.angle_alpha   90.00
_cell.angle_beta   90.00
_cell.angle_gamma   90.00
#
_symmetry.space_group_name_H-M   'P 1'
#
loop_
_entity.id
_entity.type
_entity.pdbx_description
1 polymer ?
#
loop_
_entity_poly.entity_id
_entity_poly.type
_entity_poly.pdbx_seq_one_letter_code
_entity_poly.pdbx_strand_id
1 'polypeptide(L)'
;LKRAGLDYWESGCVKVHESYDAFYTYWQEIEASKRGRLVAFSKFGGKSHCARGAYKPGDWLLFGSEVSGVPENAHKHCEATGGIRRIPIDEEHVRSLNLSVSVGVGVYEALRQIDEKGMEVDVEYRPQYGKED
;
A
#
# COMPACT_ATOMS: atom_id res chain seq x y z
N LEU A 1 -9.68 -6.44 -15.54
CA LEU A 1 -8.91 -6.49 -14.30
C LEU A 1 -7.83 -7.56 -14.30
N LYS A 2 -8.01 -8.60 -15.09
CA LYS A 2 -6.99 -9.62 -15.24
C LYS A 2 -5.85 -9.17 -16.16
N ARG A 3 -5.93 -7.95 -16.63
CA ARG A 3 -4.88 -7.37 -17.45
C ARG A 3 -3.62 -7.17 -16.63
N ALA A 4 -2.58 -6.77 -17.26
CA ALA A 4 -1.30 -6.50 -16.62
C ALA A 4 -0.58 -7.75 -16.10
N GLY A 5 -0.94 -8.93 -16.59
CA GLY A 5 -0.20 -10.15 -16.31
C GLY A 5 -0.24 -10.60 -14.86
N LEU A 6 -1.33 -10.35 -14.18
CA LEU A 6 -1.47 -10.77 -12.80
C LEU A 6 -1.90 -12.22 -12.72
N ASP A 7 -0.98 -13.13 -13.01
CA ASP A 7 -1.26 -14.56 -13.00
C ASP A 7 -1.73 -15.07 -11.65
N TYR A 8 -1.21 -14.47 -10.58
CA TYR A 8 -1.60 -14.85 -9.23
C TYR A 8 -3.04 -14.45 -8.88
N TRP A 9 -3.69 -13.66 -9.73
CA TRP A 9 -5.07 -13.27 -9.53
C TRP A 9 -5.98 -14.48 -9.35
N GLU A 10 -5.77 -15.51 -10.12
CA GLU A 10 -6.59 -16.71 -10.08
C GLU A 10 -6.19 -17.66 -8.96
N SER A 11 -5.08 -17.42 -8.28
CA SER A 11 -4.62 -18.27 -7.20
C SER A 11 -5.28 -17.98 -5.86
N GLY A 12 -6.21 -16.99 -5.82
CA GLY A 12 -6.89 -16.62 -4.59
C GLY A 12 -6.16 -15.63 -3.72
N CYS A 13 -5.04 -15.08 -4.21
CA CYS A 13 -4.29 -14.07 -3.47
C CYS A 13 -4.97 -12.71 -3.48
N VAL A 14 -5.92 -12.49 -4.38
CA VAL A 14 -6.61 -11.22 -4.54
C VAL A 14 -8.08 -11.38 -4.23
N LYS A 15 -8.61 -10.48 -3.45
CA LYS A 15 -10.03 -10.43 -3.11
C LYS A 15 -10.63 -9.14 -3.67
N VAL A 16 -11.76 -9.26 -4.33
CA VAL A 16 -12.44 -8.11 -4.93
C VAL A 16 -13.62 -7.69 -4.09
N HIS A 17 -13.74 -6.40 -3.84
CA HIS A 17 -14.89 -5.81 -3.17
C HIS A 17 -15.54 -4.82 -4.13
N GLU A 18 -16.87 -4.78 -4.16
CA GLU A 18 -17.60 -3.94 -5.10
C GLU A 18 -17.42 -2.44 -4.84
N SER A 19 -17.14 -2.08 -3.60
CA SER A 19 -17.00 -0.68 -3.21
C SER A 19 -16.16 -0.60 -1.94
N TYR A 20 -15.77 0.62 -1.59
CA TYR A 20 -15.11 0.83 -0.31
C TYR A 20 -16.03 0.40 0.85
N ASP A 21 -17.31 0.72 0.77
CA ASP A 21 -18.24 0.36 1.84
C ASP A 21 -18.35 -1.16 2.04
N ALA A 22 -18.35 -1.91 0.96
CA ALA A 22 -18.32 -3.38 1.03
C ALA A 22 -17.02 -3.87 1.68
N PHE A 23 -15.89 -3.27 1.32
CA PHE A 23 -14.61 -3.58 1.96
C PHE A 23 -14.65 -3.25 3.45
N TYR A 24 -15.18 -2.09 3.81
CA TYR A 24 -15.20 -1.65 5.20
C TYR A 24 -16.05 -2.59 6.05
N THR A 25 -17.18 -3.04 5.53
CA THR A 25 -18.01 -4.06 6.21
C THR A 25 -17.21 -5.34 6.43
N TYR A 26 -16.52 -5.81 5.40
CA TYR A 26 -15.64 -6.96 5.51
C TYR A 26 -14.58 -6.76 6.59
N TRP A 27 -13.93 -5.61 6.58
CA TRP A 27 -12.89 -5.27 7.55
C TRP A 27 -13.45 -5.27 8.99
N GLN A 28 -14.64 -4.70 9.18
CA GLN A 28 -15.27 -4.67 10.49
C GLN A 28 -15.64 -6.05 11.02
N GLU A 29 -15.87 -7.00 10.16
CA GLU A 29 -16.20 -8.38 10.54
C GLU A 29 -14.97 -9.17 11.00
N ILE A 30 -13.79 -8.68 10.72
CA ILE A 30 -12.57 -9.30 11.21
C ILE A 30 -12.50 -9.09 12.73
N GLU A 31 -12.14 -10.13 13.46
CA GLU A 31 -12.01 -10.04 14.91
C GLU A 31 -11.07 -8.89 15.30
N ALA A 32 -11.51 -8.05 16.22
CA ALA A 32 -10.79 -6.82 16.57
C ALA A 32 -9.32 -7.05 16.95
N SER A 33 -9.02 -8.14 17.61
CA SER A 33 -7.66 -8.48 18.01
C SER A 33 -6.75 -8.86 16.84
N LYS A 34 -7.34 -9.21 15.71
CA LYS A 34 -6.62 -9.65 14.50
C LYS A 34 -6.71 -8.64 13.38
N ARG A 35 -7.58 -7.66 13.55
CA ARG A 35 -7.86 -6.68 12.52
C ARG A 35 -6.77 -5.60 12.49
N GLY A 36 -6.13 -5.43 11.35
CA GLY A 36 -5.12 -4.40 11.18
C GLY A 36 -5.73 -3.00 11.07
N ARG A 37 -4.86 -2.00 11.13
CA ARG A 37 -5.27 -0.61 10.99
C ARG A 37 -5.50 -0.28 9.52
N LEU A 38 -6.30 0.75 9.27
CA LEU A 38 -6.47 1.31 7.94
C LEU A 38 -5.54 2.51 7.80
N VAL A 39 -4.70 2.50 6.79
CA VAL A 39 -3.75 3.58 6.49
C VAL A 39 -4.00 4.06 5.07
N ALA A 40 -4.31 5.34 4.90
CA ALA A 40 -4.57 5.90 3.57
C ALA A 40 -3.41 6.73 3.08
N PHE A 41 -3.22 6.74 1.77
CA PHE A 41 -2.25 7.60 1.11
C PHE A 41 -2.95 8.75 0.43
N SER A 42 -2.50 9.97 0.69
CA SER A 42 -3.08 11.19 0.16
C SER A 42 -1.98 12.20 -0.11
N LYS A 43 -2.14 12.99 -1.16
CA LYS A 43 -1.21 14.08 -1.45
C LYS A 43 -1.49 15.33 -0.63
N PHE A 44 -2.63 15.40 0.04
CA PHE A 44 -3.09 16.62 0.70
C PHE A 44 -2.73 16.75 2.18
N GLY A 45 -2.03 15.82 2.76
CA GLY A 45 -1.67 15.94 4.15
C GLY A 45 -1.30 14.62 4.79
N GLY A 46 -1.15 14.68 6.11
CA GLY A 46 -0.74 13.52 6.88
C GLY A 46 0.76 13.48 7.10
N LYS A 47 1.22 12.43 7.73
CA LYS A 47 2.65 12.20 7.95
C LYS A 47 3.31 11.79 6.64
N SER A 48 4.59 12.06 6.54
CA SER A 48 5.37 11.51 5.43
C SER A 48 5.24 9.99 5.40
N HIS A 49 5.17 9.42 4.20
CA HIS A 49 5.12 7.97 4.04
C HIS A 49 6.36 7.28 4.62
N CYS A 50 7.46 7.99 4.76
CA CYS A 50 8.69 7.42 5.30
C CYS A 50 8.95 7.84 6.75
N ALA A 51 7.96 8.40 7.44
CA ALA A 51 8.11 8.75 8.84
C ALA A 51 8.36 7.49 9.66
N ARG A 52 9.26 7.61 10.65
CA ARG A 52 9.59 6.47 11.49
C ARG A 52 8.37 6.00 12.26
N GLY A 53 8.16 4.69 12.30
CA GLY A 53 7.04 4.11 13.03
C GLY A 53 5.69 4.31 12.36
N ALA A 54 5.68 4.63 11.06
CA ALA A 54 4.45 4.91 10.34
C ALA A 54 3.59 3.67 10.09
N TYR A 55 4.17 2.50 10.11
CA TYR A 55 3.47 1.25 9.76
C TYR A 55 3.65 0.19 10.80
N LYS A 56 2.65 -0.70 10.90
CA LYS A 56 2.68 -1.87 11.78
C LYS A 56 2.29 -3.10 10.99
N PRO A 57 2.78 -4.28 11.40
CA PRO A 57 2.34 -5.52 10.76
C PRO A 57 0.82 -5.62 10.76
N GLY A 58 0.26 -6.05 9.65
CA GLY A 58 -1.19 -6.18 9.50
C GLY A 58 -1.90 -4.93 9.00
N ASP A 59 -1.21 -3.80 8.85
CA ASP A 59 -1.82 -2.58 8.31
C ASP A 59 -2.39 -2.82 6.92
N TRP A 60 -3.54 -2.23 6.67
CA TRP A 60 -4.17 -2.19 5.35
C TRP A 60 -3.83 -0.84 4.71
N LEU A 61 -3.24 -0.89 3.55
CA LEU A 61 -2.83 0.33 2.84
C LEU A 61 -3.87 0.67 1.78
N LEU A 62 -4.48 1.83 1.89
CA LEU A 62 -5.53 2.28 0.99
C LEU A 62 -5.00 3.36 0.05
N PHE A 63 -5.24 3.15 -1.23
CA PHE A 63 -4.84 4.09 -2.28
C PHE A 63 -6.09 4.47 -3.05
N GLY A 64 -6.25 5.76 -3.29
CA GLY A 64 -7.38 6.25 -4.06
C GLY A 64 -7.08 6.32 -5.55
N SER A 65 -8.11 6.62 -6.33
CA SER A 65 -7.94 6.82 -7.76
C SER A 65 -7.08 8.05 -8.02
N GLU A 66 -6.49 8.12 -9.21
CA GLU A 66 -5.66 9.25 -9.61
C GLU A 66 -6.46 10.54 -9.74
N VAL A 67 -7.77 10.43 -9.95
CA VAL A 67 -8.64 11.58 -10.15
C VAL A 67 -9.27 12.06 -8.84
N SER A 68 -9.88 11.16 -8.10
CA SER A 68 -10.68 11.54 -6.92
C SER A 68 -10.03 11.21 -5.58
N GLY A 69 -8.96 10.43 -5.59
CA GLY A 69 -8.31 10.02 -4.35
C GLY A 69 -9.14 9.05 -3.53
N VAL A 70 -8.82 8.94 -2.26
CA VAL A 70 -9.52 8.07 -1.32
C VAL A 70 -10.87 8.70 -0.97
N PRO A 71 -11.97 7.93 -0.96
CA PRO A 71 -13.28 8.48 -0.57
C PRO A 71 -13.25 9.14 0.81
N GLU A 72 -14.08 10.15 1.00
CA GLU A 72 -14.09 10.91 2.26
C GLU A 72 -14.33 10.04 3.48
N ASN A 73 -15.28 9.11 3.42
CA ASN A 73 -15.56 8.23 4.56
C ASN A 73 -14.37 7.31 4.84
N ALA A 74 -13.68 6.82 3.80
CA ALA A 74 -12.47 6.01 3.98
C ALA A 74 -11.37 6.83 4.64
N HIS A 75 -11.22 8.09 4.24
CA HIS A 75 -10.25 8.99 4.84
C HIS A 75 -10.49 9.14 6.34
N LYS A 76 -11.73 9.34 6.74
CA LYS A 76 -12.11 9.45 8.16
C LYS A 76 -11.83 8.16 8.94
N HIS A 77 -12.13 7.02 8.35
CA HIS A 77 -11.86 5.74 8.99
C HIS A 77 -10.36 5.52 9.18
N CYS A 78 -9.56 5.94 8.22
CA CYS A 78 -8.12 5.84 8.33
C CYS A 78 -7.56 6.77 9.40
N GLU A 79 -8.06 8.01 9.46
CA GLU A 79 -7.64 8.94 10.51
C GLU A 79 -7.91 8.37 11.91
N ALA A 80 -9.00 7.65 12.06
CA ALA A 80 -9.38 7.06 13.34
C ALA A 80 -8.55 5.82 13.71
N THR A 81 -7.84 5.23 12.78
CA THR A 81 -7.10 4.00 13.03
C THR A 81 -5.61 4.15 12.73
N GLY A 82 -5.20 3.98 11.48
CA GLY A 82 -3.78 4.00 11.11
C GLY A 82 -3.25 5.36 10.71
N GLY A 83 -4.12 6.24 10.25
CA GLY A 83 -3.75 7.59 9.84
C GLY A 83 -3.56 7.74 8.35
N ILE A 84 -3.07 8.92 7.98
CA ILE A 84 -2.86 9.31 6.59
C ILE A 84 -1.36 9.43 6.36
N ARG A 85 -0.92 9.02 5.18
CA ARG A 85 0.49 9.11 4.76
C ARG A 85 0.58 9.90 3.48
N ARG A 86 1.62 10.69 3.36
CA ARG A 86 1.85 11.53 2.20
C ARG A 86 3.12 11.11 1.49
N ILE A 87 3.00 10.88 0.18
CA ILE A 87 4.15 10.69 -0.69
C ILE A 87 4.41 12.06 -1.33
N PRO A 88 5.55 12.69 -1.07
CA PRO A 88 5.84 14.01 -1.64
C PRO A 88 5.88 13.97 -3.16
N ILE A 89 5.29 14.97 -3.80
CA ILE A 89 5.37 15.15 -5.24
C ILE A 89 5.67 16.61 -5.54
N ASP A 90 6.29 16.85 -6.71
CA ASP A 90 6.52 18.19 -7.21
C ASP A 90 5.24 18.65 -7.94
N GLU A 91 4.40 19.40 -7.25
CA GLU A 91 3.10 19.82 -7.79
C GLU A 91 3.23 20.82 -8.96
N GLU A 92 4.39 21.44 -9.14
CA GLU A 92 4.61 22.31 -10.30
C GLU A 92 4.67 21.52 -11.60
N HIS A 93 5.13 20.28 -11.54
CA HIS A 93 5.36 19.46 -12.72
C HIS A 93 4.44 18.25 -12.80
N VAL A 94 3.92 17.78 -11.67
CA VAL A 94 3.11 16.57 -11.61
C VAL A 94 1.94 16.79 -10.66
N ARG A 95 0.72 16.48 -11.11
CA ARG A 95 -0.46 16.58 -10.25
C ARG A 95 -0.51 15.50 -9.19
N SER A 96 -0.15 14.29 -9.58
CA SER A 96 -0.13 13.14 -8.71
C SER A 96 0.76 12.07 -9.32
N LEU A 97 1.21 11.15 -8.49
CA LEU A 97 1.89 9.98 -8.99
C LEU A 97 0.88 9.02 -9.61
N ASN A 98 1.31 8.28 -10.60
CA ASN A 98 0.53 7.17 -11.12
C ASN A 98 0.17 6.23 -9.97
N LEU A 99 -1.04 5.69 -9.98
CA LEU A 99 -1.52 4.82 -8.91
C LEU A 99 -0.60 3.63 -8.68
N SER A 100 -0.17 2.97 -9.74
CA SER A 100 0.74 1.82 -9.61
C SER A 100 2.06 2.20 -8.96
N VAL A 101 2.59 3.38 -9.31
CA VAL A 101 3.82 3.88 -8.71
C VAL A 101 3.60 4.18 -7.24
N SER A 102 2.49 4.82 -6.90
CA SER A 102 2.16 5.12 -5.51
C SER A 102 2.04 3.85 -4.67
N VAL A 103 1.37 2.84 -5.20
CA VAL A 103 1.24 1.55 -4.50
C VAL A 103 2.62 0.93 -4.28
N GLY A 104 3.46 0.94 -5.31
CA GLY A 104 4.83 0.42 -5.18
C GLY A 104 5.61 1.14 -4.09
N VAL A 105 5.62 2.47 -4.13
CA VAL A 105 6.33 3.28 -3.14
C VAL A 105 5.81 2.99 -1.73
N GLY A 106 4.50 2.99 -1.53
CA GLY A 106 3.91 2.78 -0.22
C GLY A 106 4.17 1.39 0.33
N VAL A 107 3.99 0.37 -0.50
CA VAL A 107 4.18 -1.02 -0.08
C VAL A 107 5.63 -1.29 0.30
N TYR A 108 6.57 -0.88 -0.54
CA TYR A 108 7.99 -1.12 -0.25
C TYR A 108 8.46 -0.36 0.98
N GLU A 109 7.98 0.87 1.18
CA GLU A 109 8.35 1.60 2.39
C GLU A 109 7.76 0.94 3.64
N ALA A 110 6.51 0.49 3.58
CA ALA A 110 5.89 -0.22 4.70
C ALA A 110 6.67 -1.49 5.03
N LEU A 111 7.02 -2.27 4.01
CA LEU A 111 7.79 -3.49 4.20
C LEU A 111 9.17 -3.19 4.79
N ARG A 112 9.82 -2.13 4.31
CA ARG A 112 11.12 -1.74 4.84
C ARG A 112 11.05 -1.46 6.34
N GLN A 113 10.01 -0.77 6.78
CA GLN A 113 9.87 -0.43 8.20
C GLN A 113 9.49 -1.63 9.05
N ILE A 114 8.70 -2.54 8.50
CA ILE A 114 8.21 -3.71 9.25
C ILE A 114 9.25 -4.82 9.27
N ASP A 115 9.92 -5.05 8.15
CA ASP A 115 10.90 -6.12 7.99
C ASP A 115 12.26 -5.54 7.61
N GLU A 116 12.76 -4.67 8.47
CA GLU A 116 14.02 -3.98 8.24
C GLU A 116 15.19 -4.96 8.01
N LYS A 117 15.26 -6.01 8.80
CA LYS A 117 16.32 -7.01 8.64
C LYS A 117 16.25 -7.72 7.30
N GLY A 118 15.06 -8.09 6.87
CA GLY A 118 14.88 -8.77 5.60
C GLY A 118 15.29 -7.91 4.41
N MET A 119 15.05 -6.62 4.50
CA MET A 119 15.37 -5.66 3.43
C MET A 119 16.84 -5.27 3.41
N GLU A 120 17.55 -5.47 4.50
CA GLU A 120 18.96 -5.10 4.61
C GLU A 120 19.93 -6.23 4.35
N VAL A 121 19.43 -7.45 4.16
CA VAL A 121 20.30 -8.59 3.91
C VAL A 121 20.82 -8.54 2.49
N ASP A 122 22.15 -8.52 2.36
CA ASP A 122 22.79 -8.60 1.07
C ASP A 122 22.70 -10.03 0.55
N VAL A 123 22.37 -10.14 -0.72
CA VAL A 123 22.30 -11.42 -1.38
C VAL A 123 23.38 -11.47 -2.46
N GLU A 124 24.16 -12.55 -2.47
CA GLU A 124 25.18 -12.72 -3.47
C GLU A 124 24.56 -12.70 -4.87
N TYR A 125 25.14 -11.90 -5.74
CA TYR A 125 24.68 -11.82 -7.11
C TYR A 125 24.90 -13.15 -7.83
N ARG A 126 23.84 -13.67 -8.43
CA ARG A 126 23.90 -14.90 -9.21
C ARG A 126 23.51 -14.58 -10.64
N PRO A 127 24.48 -14.54 -11.56
CA PRO A 127 24.15 -14.23 -12.94
C PRO A 127 23.24 -15.30 -13.53
N GLN A 128 22.23 -14.86 -14.27
CA GLN A 128 21.29 -15.76 -14.92
C GLN A 128 21.82 -16.29 -16.25
N TYR A 129 22.85 -15.65 -16.76
CA TYR A 129 23.39 -15.96 -18.09
C TYR A 129 24.88 -16.25 -18.00
N GLY A 130 25.41 -16.92 -18.99
CA GLY A 130 26.84 -17.12 -19.10
C GLY A 130 27.40 -18.20 -18.24
N LYS A 131 26.59 -19.05 -17.71
CA LYS A 131 27.06 -20.24 -17.03
C LYS A 131 27.16 -21.38 -18.00
N GLU A 132 28.14 -21.33 -18.81
CA GLU A 132 28.39 -22.42 -19.69
C GLU A 132 29.49 -23.27 -19.08
N ASP A 133 29.28 -24.51 -19.07
CA ASP A 133 30.24 -25.44 -18.50
C ASP A 133 31.16 -25.99 -19.52
#